data_31ce3cda7333acec1aa7a360e77ffe94
#
_entry.id   31ce3cda7333acec1aa7a360e77ffe94
#
_cell.length_a   1.000
_cell.length_b   1.000
_cell.length_c   1.000
_cell.angle_alpha   90.00
_cell.angle_beta   90.00
_cell.angle_gamma   90.00
#
_symmetry.space_group_name_H-M   'P 1'
#
loop_
_entity.id
_entity.type
_entity.pdbx_description
1 polymer ?
#
loop_
_entity_poly.entity_id
_entity_poly.type
_entity_poly.pdbx_seq_one_letter_code
_entity_poly.pdbx_strand_id
1 'polypeptide(L)'
;MSNALWFDNIRIYHLLIDRFNGGWQTPPKSENVFCGGNLQGVINKLDYIKELGFNAVMLSPIFKTANYHGYHTLNFDEVDPHYGTWEDYQQLLDLAHDKGMRIICDFVPNHCWY
;
A
#
# COMPACT_ATOMS: atom_id res chain seq x y z
N MET A 1 16.22 -9.58 21.96
CA MET A 1 15.14 -10.32 21.31
C MET A 1 15.40 -10.43 19.81
N SER A 2 15.21 -11.61 19.27
CA SER A 2 15.43 -11.85 17.85
C SER A 2 14.31 -11.23 17.01
N ASN A 3 14.68 -10.60 15.88
CA ASN A 3 13.72 -10.10 14.90
C ASN A 3 12.88 -11.21 14.26
N ALA A 4 13.32 -12.47 14.37
CA ALA A 4 12.59 -13.62 13.85
C ALA A 4 11.23 -13.83 14.54
N LEU A 5 11.03 -13.32 15.78
CA LEU A 5 9.79 -13.50 16.49
C LEU A 5 8.60 -12.82 15.82
N TRP A 6 8.78 -11.62 15.27
CA TRP A 6 7.69 -10.97 14.54
C TRP A 6 7.38 -11.71 13.25
N PHE A 7 8.41 -12.25 12.60
CA PHE A 7 8.26 -12.98 11.35
C PHE A 7 7.52 -14.30 11.56
N ASP A 8 7.82 -15.02 12.64
CA ASP A 8 7.17 -16.29 12.96
C ASP A 8 5.68 -16.12 13.27
N ASN A 9 5.28 -14.93 13.74
CA ASN A 9 3.91 -14.63 14.11
C ASN A 9 3.26 -13.62 13.18
N ILE A 10 3.80 -13.45 11.98
CA ILE A 10 3.30 -12.45 11.03
C ILE A 10 1.92 -12.83 10.51
N ARG A 11 1.01 -11.86 10.53
CA ARG A 11 -0.31 -11.93 9.92
C ARG A 11 -0.46 -10.74 9.00
N ILE A 12 -0.48 -11.01 7.70
CA ILE A 12 -0.39 -9.99 6.66
C ILE A 12 -1.78 -9.67 6.13
N TYR A 13 -2.10 -8.37 6.10
CA TYR A 13 -3.26 -7.84 5.39
C TYR A 13 -2.76 -7.27 4.07
N HIS A 14 -3.10 -7.92 2.96
CA HIS A 14 -2.67 -7.51 1.62
C HIS A 14 -3.76 -6.66 0.97
N LEU A 15 -3.38 -5.48 0.47
CA LEU A 15 -4.34 -4.57 -0.15
C LEU A 15 -3.79 -3.95 -1.44
N LEU A 16 -4.71 -3.55 -2.31
CA LEU A 16 -4.43 -2.71 -3.47
C LEU A 16 -4.73 -1.26 -3.07
N ILE A 17 -3.74 -0.39 -3.15
CA ILE A 17 -3.87 0.99 -2.66
C ILE A 17 -5.03 1.71 -3.33
N ASP A 18 -5.14 1.59 -4.66
CA ASP A 18 -6.19 2.26 -5.43
C ASP A 18 -7.60 1.84 -5.03
N ARG A 19 -7.77 0.62 -4.55
CA ARG A 19 -9.09 0.02 -4.30
C ARG A 19 -9.46 -0.08 -2.84
N PHE A 20 -8.54 0.19 -1.92
CA PHE A 20 -8.75 -0.12 -0.51
C PHE A 20 -9.64 0.91 0.19
N ASN A 21 -9.23 2.16 0.27
CA ASN A 21 -10.02 3.19 0.96
C ASN A 21 -9.90 4.52 0.24
N GLY A 22 -11.05 5.16 0.02
CA GLY A 22 -11.17 6.37 -0.78
C GLY A 22 -11.44 6.08 -2.24
N GLY A 23 -11.45 4.80 -2.64
CA GLY A 23 -11.51 4.39 -4.03
C GLY A 23 -12.88 4.01 -4.56
N TRP A 24 -13.94 4.14 -3.88
CA TRP A 24 -15.25 3.67 -4.36
C TRP A 24 -16.34 4.70 -4.22
N GLN A 25 -15.99 5.97 -4.43
CA GLN A 25 -17.02 7.03 -4.42
C GLN A 25 -18.02 6.86 -5.56
N THR A 26 -17.54 6.30 -6.67
CA THR A 26 -18.40 5.92 -7.80
C THR A 26 -17.91 4.58 -8.32
N PRO A 27 -18.77 3.57 -8.53
CA PRO A 27 -18.32 2.31 -9.11
C PRO A 27 -17.62 2.58 -10.44
N PRO A 28 -16.47 1.96 -10.70
CA PRO A 28 -15.77 2.18 -11.96
C PRO A 28 -16.58 1.62 -13.12
N LYS A 29 -16.58 2.35 -14.22
CA LYS A 29 -17.19 1.88 -15.47
C LYS A 29 -16.38 0.80 -16.15
N SER A 30 -15.13 0.64 -15.75
CA SER A 30 -14.17 -0.33 -16.29
C SER A 30 -13.23 -0.77 -15.18
N GLU A 31 -12.80 -2.03 -15.23
CA GLU A 31 -11.85 -2.57 -14.26
C GLU A 31 -10.45 -1.94 -14.38
N ASN A 32 -10.17 -1.25 -15.47
CA ASN A 32 -8.85 -0.70 -15.78
C ASN A 32 -8.67 0.76 -15.39
N VAL A 33 -9.62 1.35 -14.65
CA VAL A 33 -9.52 2.76 -14.25
C VAL A 33 -9.08 2.89 -12.80
N PHE A 34 -8.38 4.01 -12.51
CA PHE A 34 -8.08 4.37 -11.14
C PHE A 34 -9.36 4.74 -10.40
N CYS A 35 -9.49 4.24 -9.17
CA CYS A 35 -10.67 4.46 -8.33
C CYS A 35 -10.44 5.50 -7.23
N GLY A 36 -9.22 5.97 -7.04
CA GLY A 36 -8.92 7.07 -6.13
C GLY A 36 -8.42 6.68 -4.75
N GLY A 37 -8.22 5.39 -4.46
CA GLY A 37 -7.59 4.97 -3.21
C GLY A 37 -6.13 5.46 -3.14
N ASN A 38 -5.67 5.81 -1.95
CA ASN A 38 -4.35 6.40 -1.77
C ASN A 38 -3.73 6.02 -0.42
N LEU A 39 -2.49 6.46 -0.20
CA LEU A 39 -1.75 6.17 1.03
C LEU A 39 -2.43 6.75 2.27
N GLN A 40 -3.04 7.94 2.19
CA GLN A 40 -3.80 8.49 3.29
C GLN A 40 -4.99 7.61 3.66
N GLY A 41 -5.62 6.99 2.68
CA GLY A 41 -6.69 6.02 2.92
C GLY A 41 -6.21 4.81 3.71
N VAL A 42 -5.00 4.34 3.43
CA VAL A 42 -4.38 3.24 4.20
C VAL A 42 -4.09 3.70 5.62
N ILE A 43 -3.50 4.88 5.79
CA ILE A 43 -3.21 5.46 7.10
C ILE A 43 -4.48 5.52 7.96
N ASN A 44 -5.58 5.97 7.39
CA ASN A 44 -6.85 6.13 8.10
C ASN A 44 -7.45 4.79 8.55
N LYS A 45 -7.02 3.68 7.98
CA LYS A 45 -7.54 2.35 8.31
C LYS A 45 -6.55 1.46 9.06
N LEU A 46 -5.41 1.98 9.48
CA LEU A 46 -4.43 1.18 10.23
C LEU A 46 -5.01 0.60 11.52
N ASP A 47 -5.78 1.38 12.27
CA ASP A 47 -6.41 0.88 13.50
C ASP A 47 -7.40 -0.24 13.20
N TYR A 48 -8.18 -0.10 12.14
CA TYR A 48 -9.12 -1.12 11.69
C TYR A 48 -8.39 -2.43 11.39
N ILE A 49 -7.29 -2.36 10.64
CA ILE A 49 -6.50 -3.55 10.27
C ILE A 49 -5.91 -4.20 11.52
N LYS A 50 -5.40 -3.40 12.44
CA LYS A 50 -4.85 -3.88 13.69
C LYS A 50 -5.91 -4.57 14.54
N GLU A 51 -7.11 -4.00 14.65
CA GLU A 51 -8.22 -4.57 15.40
C GLU A 51 -8.68 -5.91 14.83
N LEU A 52 -8.51 -6.15 13.53
CA LEU A 52 -8.79 -7.44 12.91
C LEU A 52 -7.77 -8.51 13.28
N GLY A 53 -6.66 -8.14 13.93
CA GLY A 53 -5.63 -9.07 14.37
C GLY A 53 -4.41 -9.17 13.47
N PHE A 54 -4.29 -8.30 12.47
CA PHE A 54 -3.13 -8.28 11.58
C PHE A 54 -2.00 -7.41 12.17
N ASN A 55 -0.77 -7.82 11.96
CA ASN A 55 0.41 -7.10 12.42
C ASN A 55 1.33 -6.64 11.28
N ALA A 56 0.93 -6.87 10.06
CA ALA A 56 1.63 -6.38 8.87
C ALA A 56 0.65 -6.05 7.78
N VAL A 57 1.01 -5.05 6.97
CA VAL A 57 0.23 -4.65 5.79
C VAL A 57 1.14 -4.76 4.58
N MET A 58 0.74 -5.54 3.60
CA MET A 58 1.43 -5.62 2.31
C MET A 58 0.70 -4.74 1.31
N LEU A 59 1.40 -3.75 0.80
CA LEU A 59 0.86 -2.81 -0.18
C LEU A 59 1.18 -3.27 -1.59
N SER A 60 0.23 -3.07 -2.51
CA SER A 60 0.55 -3.06 -3.93
C SER A 60 1.64 -2.01 -4.20
N PRO A 61 2.40 -2.13 -5.31
CA PRO A 61 3.51 -1.21 -5.56
C PRO A 61 3.11 0.25 -5.54
N ILE A 62 3.97 1.10 -4.96
CA ILE A 62 3.70 2.54 -4.77
C ILE A 62 4.29 3.40 -5.87
N PHE A 63 5.14 2.84 -6.72
CA PHE A 63 5.89 3.59 -7.72
C PHE A 63 5.00 4.03 -8.89
N LYS A 64 5.46 5.05 -9.61
CA LYS A 64 4.73 5.54 -10.78
C LYS A 64 4.40 4.39 -11.72
N THR A 65 3.14 4.25 -12.08
CA THR A 65 2.62 3.06 -12.74
C THR A 65 1.71 3.42 -13.91
N ALA A 66 1.60 2.47 -14.86
CA ALA A 66 0.66 2.58 -15.98
C ALA A 66 -0.76 2.14 -15.60
N ASN A 67 -0.93 1.37 -14.52
CA ASN A 67 -2.20 0.75 -14.15
C ASN A 67 -2.52 0.91 -12.68
N TYR A 68 -3.81 0.83 -12.35
CA TYR A 68 -4.32 1.00 -10.99
C TYR A 68 -3.72 0.03 -9.96
N HIS A 69 -3.36 -1.17 -10.35
CA HIS A 69 -2.79 -2.16 -9.43
C HIS A 69 -1.34 -1.88 -9.06
N GLY A 70 -0.65 -1.01 -9.80
CA GLY A 70 0.72 -0.62 -9.49
C GLY A 70 1.81 -1.55 -9.98
N TYR A 71 1.47 -2.68 -10.61
CA TYR A 71 2.46 -3.68 -11.00
C TYR A 71 3.13 -3.39 -12.35
N HIS A 72 2.63 -2.42 -13.11
CA HIS A 72 3.27 -1.97 -14.37
C HIS A 72 4.07 -0.70 -14.10
N THR A 73 5.24 -0.87 -13.48
CA THR A 73 6.07 0.26 -13.03
C THR A 73 6.66 1.02 -14.20
N LEU A 74 6.45 2.34 -14.21
CA LEU A 74 7.04 3.26 -15.18
C LEU A 74 8.34 3.88 -14.67
N ASN A 75 8.44 4.17 -13.38
CA ASN A 75 9.58 4.83 -12.78
C ASN A 75 9.67 4.47 -11.30
N PHE A 76 10.81 3.88 -10.88
CA PHE A 76 11.06 3.50 -9.49
C PHE A 76 11.49 4.68 -8.60
N ASP A 77 11.77 5.84 -9.18
CA ASP A 77 12.23 7.02 -8.42
C ASP A 77 11.08 7.86 -7.87
N GLU A 78 9.84 7.59 -8.29
CA GLU A 78 8.68 8.37 -7.94
C GLU A 78 7.57 7.51 -7.34
N VAL A 79 6.92 8.03 -6.28
CA VAL A 79 5.61 7.52 -5.87
C VAL A 79 4.59 7.99 -6.88
N ASP A 80 3.68 7.10 -7.28
CA ASP A 80 2.63 7.49 -8.24
C ASP A 80 1.74 8.58 -7.62
N PRO A 81 1.49 9.68 -8.34
CA PRO A 81 0.65 10.77 -7.81
C PRO A 81 -0.76 10.34 -7.42
N HIS A 82 -1.29 9.27 -8.02
CA HIS A 82 -2.60 8.74 -7.62
C HIS A 82 -2.60 8.22 -6.19
N TYR A 83 -1.45 7.76 -5.69
CA TYR A 83 -1.32 7.17 -4.36
C TYR A 83 -0.87 8.17 -3.31
N GLY A 84 -0.12 9.21 -3.71
CA GLY A 84 0.37 10.22 -2.79
C GLY A 84 1.82 10.60 -3.05
N THR A 85 2.53 10.97 -1.99
CA THR A 85 3.90 11.45 -2.03
C THR A 85 4.82 10.57 -1.19
N TRP A 86 6.13 10.79 -1.28
CA TRP A 86 7.09 10.15 -0.37
C TRP A 86 6.80 10.51 1.10
N GLU A 87 6.34 11.73 1.36
CA GLU A 87 5.98 12.16 2.70
C GLU A 87 4.78 11.38 3.24
N ASP A 88 3.78 11.12 2.40
CA ASP A 88 2.65 10.27 2.76
C ASP A 88 3.11 8.85 3.11
N TYR A 89 4.03 8.31 2.33
CA TYR A 89 4.58 6.98 2.59
C TYR A 89 5.35 6.95 3.91
N GLN A 90 6.18 7.98 4.17
CA GLN A 90 6.93 8.06 5.43
C GLN A 90 5.98 8.17 6.63
N GLN A 91 4.92 8.96 6.50
CA GLN A 91 3.89 9.07 7.53
C GLN A 91 3.24 7.72 7.82
N LEU A 92 2.94 6.96 6.77
CA LEU A 92 2.37 5.62 6.92
C LEU A 92 3.33 4.71 7.70
N LEU A 93 4.63 4.72 7.35
CA LEU A 93 5.62 3.92 8.06
C LEU A 93 5.69 4.29 9.53
N ASP A 94 5.76 5.58 9.83
CA ASP A 94 5.89 6.05 11.22
C ASP A 94 4.68 5.66 12.05
N LEU A 95 3.48 5.88 11.53
CA LEU A 95 2.25 5.54 12.23
C LEU A 95 2.07 4.04 12.41
N ALA A 96 2.42 3.25 11.41
CA ALA A 96 2.35 1.79 11.51
C ALA A 96 3.32 1.28 12.58
N HIS A 97 4.55 1.78 12.58
CA HIS A 97 5.55 1.39 13.56
C HIS A 97 5.13 1.76 14.99
N ASP A 98 4.51 2.91 15.18
CA ASP A 98 3.98 3.31 16.48
C ASP A 98 2.90 2.34 16.99
N LYS A 99 2.20 1.69 16.09
CA LYS A 99 1.17 0.69 16.41
C LYS A 99 1.72 -0.73 16.48
N GLY A 100 3.03 -0.91 16.31
CA GLY A 100 3.68 -2.23 16.29
C GLY A 100 3.42 -3.02 15.03
N MET A 101 3.06 -2.33 13.94
CA MET A 101 2.78 -2.95 12.64
C MET A 101 3.94 -2.78 11.68
N ARG A 102 4.08 -3.73 10.75
CA ARG A 102 5.08 -3.68 9.68
C ARG A 102 4.41 -3.33 8.36
N ILE A 103 5.12 -2.58 7.53
CA ILE A 103 4.69 -2.28 6.18
C ILE A 103 5.59 -3.02 5.21
N ILE A 104 4.99 -3.78 4.31
CA ILE A 104 5.69 -4.52 3.27
C ILE A 104 5.23 -3.93 1.95
N CYS A 105 6.19 -3.42 1.16
CA CYS A 105 5.88 -2.85 -0.14
C CYS A 105 6.24 -3.87 -1.22
N ASP A 106 5.24 -4.28 -1.98
CA ASP A 106 5.46 -5.19 -3.10
C ASP A 106 5.99 -4.42 -4.31
N PHE A 107 6.79 -5.06 -5.13
CA PHE A 107 7.29 -4.45 -6.35
C PHE A 107 7.84 -5.52 -7.29
N VAL A 108 7.95 -5.15 -8.59
CA VAL A 108 8.48 -6.04 -9.63
C VAL A 108 9.81 -5.45 -10.11
N PRO A 109 10.95 -5.97 -9.61
CA PRO A 109 12.25 -5.36 -9.89
C PRO A 109 12.84 -5.70 -11.25
N ASN A 110 12.27 -6.64 -11.99
CA ASN A 110 12.88 -7.20 -13.19
C ASN A 110 12.66 -6.37 -14.45
N HIS A 111 11.68 -5.47 -14.47
CA HIS A 111 11.38 -4.67 -15.66
C HIS A 111 10.50 -3.48 -15.31
N CYS A 112 10.55 -2.48 -16.19
CA CYS A 112 9.59 -1.40 -16.19
C CYS A 112 8.62 -1.58 -17.35
N TRP A 113 7.43 -1.06 -17.19
CA TRP A 113 6.45 -1.03 -18.26
C TRP A 113 6.69 0.21 -19.12
N TYR A 114 6.84 0.03 -20.40
CA TYR A 114 7.07 1.12 -21.35
C TYR A 114 5.82 1.41 -22.18
#